data_d356d7df8e955cd2454f4fc6fff903e3
#
_entry.id   d356d7df8e955cd2454f4fc6fff903e3
#
_cell.length_a   1.000
_cell.length_b   1.000
_cell.length_c   1.000
_cell.angle_alpha   90.00
_cell.angle_beta   90.00
_cell.angle_gamma   90.00
#
_symmetry.space_group_name_H-M   'P 1'
#
loop_
_entity.id
_entity.type
_entity.pdbx_description
1 polymer ?
#
loop_
_entity_poly.entity_id
_entity_poly.type
_entity_poly.pdbx_seq_one_letter_code
_entity_poly.pdbx_strand_id
1 'polypeptide(L)'
;MQVGKWGVWFAPNKLPIDDVGRLAREVEGHGYDVLWYPEALAYEAMALGGYMLGQTKTLTLATGIANIYARDASAAMQGHNTLNSLYDGRFILGLGVSHIPIVEAARGHNYGKPIGAMRSYLEAMAAAPVQIEAAERQVVLAALGPKMLALSAELTDGAL
;
A
#
# COMPACT_ATOMS: atom_id res chain seq x y z
N MET A 1 -3.51 14.79 2.75
CA MET A 1 -2.27 14.01 2.98
C MET A 1 -1.05 14.90 2.65
N GLN A 2 -0.11 15.04 3.56
CA GLN A 2 1.21 15.59 3.27
C GLN A 2 2.24 14.46 3.32
N VAL A 3 2.61 13.95 2.16
CA VAL A 3 3.81 13.11 2.04
C VAL A 3 4.99 14.07 2.01
N GLY A 4 6.05 13.80 2.76
CA GLY A 4 7.24 14.64 2.76
C GLY A 4 7.90 14.70 1.36
N LYS A 5 9.01 15.41 1.29
CA LYS A 5 9.65 15.73 0.00
C LYS A 5 10.47 14.58 -0.59
N TRP A 6 11.02 13.70 0.27
CA TRP A 6 11.96 12.66 -0.14
C TRP A 6 11.53 11.28 0.31
N GLY A 7 11.49 10.35 -0.60
CA GLY A 7 11.15 8.95 -0.34
C GLY A 7 12.14 7.97 -0.96
N VAL A 8 12.17 6.78 -0.39
CA VAL A 8 12.91 5.62 -0.89
C VAL A 8 11.90 4.57 -1.33
N TRP A 9 12.11 3.95 -2.49
CA TRP A 9 11.43 2.73 -2.88
C TRP A 9 12.40 1.55 -2.81
N PHE A 10 12.05 0.51 -2.06
CA PHE A 10 12.90 -0.67 -1.91
C PHE A 10 12.08 -1.95 -1.77
N ALA A 11 12.52 -3.03 -2.45
CA ALA A 11 11.89 -4.35 -2.38
C ALA A 11 12.63 -5.25 -1.37
N PRO A 12 12.14 -5.43 -0.13
CA PRO A 12 12.83 -6.19 0.91
C PRO A 12 12.67 -7.71 0.79
N ASN A 13 12.17 -8.22 -0.33
CA ASN A 13 11.74 -9.61 -0.52
C ASN A 13 12.79 -10.68 -0.21
N LYS A 14 14.07 -10.31 -0.24
CA LYS A 14 15.20 -11.23 0.02
C LYS A 14 15.91 -10.94 1.34
N LEU A 15 15.50 -9.93 2.08
CA LEU A 15 16.10 -9.60 3.36
C LEU A 15 15.49 -10.44 4.48
N PRO A 16 16.30 -10.91 5.45
CA PRO A 16 15.80 -11.40 6.72
C PRO A 16 15.00 -10.30 7.44
N ILE A 17 14.05 -10.69 8.27
CA ILE A 17 13.12 -9.72 8.91
C ILE A 17 13.85 -8.71 9.80
N ASP A 18 14.93 -9.11 10.48
CA ASP A 18 15.75 -8.20 11.30
C ASP A 18 16.43 -7.12 10.44
N ASP A 19 16.86 -7.48 9.23
CA ASP A 19 17.45 -6.54 8.28
C ASP A 19 16.41 -5.58 7.70
N VAL A 20 15.16 -6.03 7.53
CA VAL A 20 14.05 -5.15 7.12
C VAL A 20 13.76 -4.10 8.20
N GLY A 21 13.74 -4.50 9.47
CA GLY A 21 13.57 -3.56 10.58
C GLY A 21 14.73 -2.56 10.67
N ARG A 22 15.97 -3.03 10.46
CA ARG A 22 17.15 -2.15 10.39
C ARG A 22 17.06 -1.16 9.23
N LEU A 23 16.71 -1.63 8.02
CA LEU A 23 16.50 -0.77 6.85
C LEU A 23 15.51 0.37 7.14
N ALA A 24 14.36 0.06 7.73
CA ALA A 24 13.36 1.08 8.05
C ALA A 24 13.94 2.16 9.00
N ARG A 25 14.69 1.75 10.05
CA ARG A 25 15.35 2.68 10.97
C ARG A 25 16.46 3.51 10.30
N GLU A 26 17.22 2.92 9.39
CA GLU A 26 18.25 3.64 8.64
C GLU A 26 17.65 4.67 7.68
N VAL A 27 16.58 4.32 6.97
CA VAL A 27 15.84 5.26 6.11
C VAL A 27 15.31 6.45 6.93
N GLU A 28 14.73 6.18 8.10
CA GLU A 28 14.30 7.24 9.03
C GLU A 28 15.49 8.08 9.53
N GLY A 29 16.58 7.43 9.94
CA GLY A 29 17.77 8.08 10.47
C GLY A 29 18.49 8.98 9.45
N HIS A 30 18.34 8.70 8.15
CA HIS A 30 18.83 9.55 7.06
C HIS A 30 17.89 10.71 6.69
N GLY A 31 16.76 10.84 7.38
CA GLY A 31 15.82 11.95 7.20
C GLY A 31 14.92 11.82 5.96
N TYR A 32 14.71 10.60 5.47
CA TYR A 32 13.68 10.37 4.46
C TYR A 32 12.29 10.39 5.10
N ASP A 33 11.33 10.88 4.36
CA ASP A 33 9.95 11.05 4.83
C ASP A 33 9.12 9.78 4.66
N VAL A 34 9.39 9.00 3.61
CA VAL A 34 8.60 7.82 3.27
C VAL A 34 9.45 6.67 2.73
N LEU A 35 9.14 5.45 3.16
CA LEU A 35 9.64 4.20 2.58
C LEU A 35 8.50 3.47 1.87
N TRP A 36 8.63 3.33 0.54
CA TRP A 36 7.73 2.57 -0.32
C TRP A 36 8.24 1.15 -0.48
N TYR A 37 7.36 0.16 -0.38
CA TYR A 37 7.71 -1.25 -0.55
C TYR A 37 6.62 -2.03 -1.31
N PRO A 38 7.00 -2.98 -2.17
CA PRO A 38 6.06 -3.76 -2.98
C PRO A 38 5.50 -4.97 -2.22
N GLU A 39 4.32 -5.42 -2.66
CA GLU A 39 3.81 -6.74 -2.35
C GLU A 39 3.92 -7.65 -3.58
N ALA A 40 4.70 -8.71 -3.46
CA ALA A 40 4.82 -9.75 -4.49
C ALA A 40 4.44 -11.13 -3.91
N LEU A 41 5.41 -12.02 -3.72
CA LEU A 41 5.21 -13.38 -3.21
C LEU A 41 6.04 -13.68 -1.94
N ALA A 42 6.61 -12.64 -1.33
CA ALA A 42 7.40 -12.77 -0.10
C ALA A 42 6.58 -12.33 1.12
N TYR A 43 6.81 -11.13 1.60
CA TYR A 43 6.08 -10.60 2.74
C TYR A 43 4.69 -10.09 2.36
N GLU A 44 3.70 -10.32 3.22
CA GLU A 44 2.36 -9.74 3.11
C GLU A 44 2.42 -8.24 3.49
N ALA A 45 1.77 -7.39 2.68
CA ALA A 45 1.99 -5.95 2.72
C ALA A 45 1.58 -5.29 4.04
N MET A 46 0.41 -5.63 4.60
CA MET A 46 -0.08 -4.99 5.83
C MET A 46 0.71 -5.44 7.05
N ALA A 47 1.01 -6.74 7.14
CA ALA A 47 1.82 -7.29 8.23
C ALA A 47 3.23 -6.70 8.24
N LEU A 48 3.87 -6.60 7.06
CA LEU A 48 5.18 -5.99 6.92
C LEU A 48 5.14 -4.49 7.26
N GLY A 49 4.13 -3.76 6.79
CA GLY A 49 3.93 -2.36 7.12
C GLY A 49 3.81 -2.13 8.62
N GLY A 50 3.00 -2.92 9.30
CA GLY A 50 2.84 -2.86 10.75
C GLY A 50 4.15 -3.14 11.50
N TYR A 51 4.92 -4.13 11.04
CA TYR A 51 6.24 -4.42 11.61
C TYR A 51 7.20 -3.22 11.47
N MET A 52 7.34 -2.66 10.25
CA MET A 52 8.24 -1.54 10.01
C MET A 52 7.80 -0.25 10.72
N LEU A 53 6.49 0.01 10.80
CA LEU A 53 5.94 1.14 11.56
C LEU A 53 6.30 1.02 13.05
N GLY A 54 6.25 -0.19 13.61
CA GLY A 54 6.69 -0.46 14.98
C GLY A 54 8.20 -0.30 15.23
N GLN A 55 9.01 -0.30 14.18
CA GLN A 55 10.47 -0.09 14.26
C GLN A 55 10.88 1.38 14.12
N THR A 56 9.96 2.27 13.74
CA THR A 56 10.21 3.69 13.41
C THR A 56 9.28 4.60 14.21
N LYS A 57 9.61 5.89 14.30
CA LYS A 57 8.86 6.89 15.08
C LYS A 57 8.14 7.92 14.22
N THR A 58 8.74 8.30 13.11
CA THR A 58 8.27 9.41 12.25
C THR A 58 8.14 9.01 10.79
N LEU A 59 8.84 7.96 10.37
CA LEU A 59 8.81 7.49 8.98
C LEU A 59 7.41 7.06 8.55
N THR A 60 6.95 7.55 7.43
CA THR A 60 5.74 7.04 6.76
C THR A 60 6.08 5.77 5.98
N LEU A 61 5.30 4.73 6.15
CA LEU A 61 5.40 3.51 5.34
C LEU A 61 4.30 3.51 4.29
N ALA A 62 4.66 3.13 3.06
CA ALA A 62 3.74 3.14 1.94
C ALA A 62 3.87 1.87 1.10
N THR A 63 2.77 1.24 0.76
CA THR A 63 2.83 0.14 -0.21
C THR A 63 2.99 0.69 -1.63
N GLY A 64 3.99 0.21 -2.33
CA GLY A 64 4.26 0.55 -3.74
C GLY A 64 4.46 -0.70 -4.59
N ILE A 65 3.47 -1.54 -4.70
CA ILE A 65 2.05 -1.45 -4.35
C ILE A 65 1.59 -2.69 -3.57
N ALA A 66 0.45 -2.54 -2.84
CA ALA A 66 -0.34 -3.67 -2.38
C ALA A 66 -1.25 -4.16 -3.53
N ASN A 67 -1.29 -5.48 -3.70
CA ASN A 67 -2.01 -6.11 -4.81
C ASN A 67 -3.51 -6.25 -4.47
N ILE A 68 -4.41 -5.71 -5.31
CA ILE A 68 -5.86 -5.80 -5.11
C ILE A 68 -6.39 -7.25 -5.15
N TYR A 69 -5.64 -8.17 -5.74
CA TYR A 69 -5.98 -9.61 -5.77
C TYR A 69 -5.45 -10.40 -4.56
N ALA A 70 -4.72 -9.73 -3.64
CA ALA A 70 -4.20 -10.40 -2.44
C ALA A 70 -5.20 -10.41 -1.28
N ARG A 71 -6.11 -9.45 -1.26
CA ARG A 71 -7.14 -9.29 -0.23
C ARG A 71 -8.38 -8.63 -0.80
N ASP A 72 -9.55 -8.88 -0.23
CA ASP A 72 -10.75 -8.15 -0.62
C ASP A 72 -10.70 -6.67 -0.18
N ALA A 73 -11.60 -5.87 -0.76
CA ALA A 73 -11.63 -4.43 -0.55
C ALA A 73 -11.94 -4.04 0.90
N SER A 74 -12.78 -4.81 1.59
CA SER A 74 -13.12 -4.58 3.00
C SER A 74 -11.91 -4.84 3.89
N ALA A 75 -11.19 -5.95 3.67
CA ALA A 75 -9.97 -6.27 4.41
C ALA A 75 -8.87 -5.23 4.16
N ALA A 76 -8.76 -4.69 2.94
CA ALA A 76 -7.81 -3.61 2.64
C ALA A 76 -8.12 -2.33 3.41
N MET A 77 -9.41 -1.91 3.45
CA MET A 77 -9.82 -0.75 4.21
C MET A 77 -9.61 -0.94 5.71
N GLN A 78 -9.95 -2.12 6.25
CA GLN A 78 -9.72 -2.44 7.65
C GLN A 78 -8.23 -2.40 8.00
N GLY A 79 -7.37 -2.97 7.15
CA GLY A 79 -5.91 -2.94 7.34
C GLY A 79 -5.35 -1.51 7.32
N HIS A 80 -5.77 -0.70 6.35
CA HIS A 80 -5.42 0.71 6.27
C HIS A 80 -5.82 1.47 7.55
N ASN A 81 -7.06 1.33 7.98
CA ASN A 81 -7.57 2.04 9.15
C ASN A 81 -6.89 1.56 10.44
N THR A 82 -6.65 0.25 10.57
CA THR A 82 -5.94 -0.31 11.72
C THR A 82 -4.52 0.23 11.83
N LEU A 83 -3.74 0.20 10.74
CA LEU A 83 -2.37 0.69 10.76
C LEU A 83 -2.31 2.19 11.07
N ASN A 84 -3.19 2.98 10.48
CA ASN A 84 -3.23 4.42 10.75
C ASN A 84 -3.72 4.75 12.18
N SER A 85 -4.62 3.95 12.76
CA SER A 85 -5.03 4.08 14.15
C SER A 85 -3.91 3.71 15.14
N LEU A 86 -3.12 2.67 14.82
CA LEU A 86 -2.03 2.22 15.70
C LEU A 86 -0.78 3.11 15.62
N TYR A 87 -0.56 3.78 14.50
CA TYR A 87 0.69 4.47 14.20
C TYR A 87 0.50 5.92 13.73
N ASP A 88 -0.50 6.60 14.28
CA ASP A 88 -0.72 8.05 14.11
C ASP A 88 -0.76 8.53 12.66
N GLY A 89 -1.43 7.78 11.78
CA GLY A 89 -1.60 8.16 10.38
C GLY A 89 -0.36 7.99 9.49
N ARG A 90 0.63 7.20 9.90
CA ARG A 90 1.89 7.00 9.18
C ARG A 90 1.86 5.89 8.12
N PHE A 91 0.68 5.49 7.63
CA PHE A 91 0.55 4.45 6.62
C PHE A 91 -0.21 4.93 5.39
N ILE A 92 0.41 4.80 4.21
CA ILE A 92 -0.20 5.06 2.91
C ILE A 92 -0.48 3.74 2.21
N LEU A 93 -1.73 3.52 1.82
CA LEU A 93 -2.13 2.36 1.04
C LEU A 93 -1.99 2.65 -0.47
N GLY A 94 -0.86 2.29 -1.03
CA GLY A 94 -0.67 2.29 -2.49
C GLY A 94 -1.19 0.99 -3.10
N LEU A 95 -2.16 1.08 -4.00
CA LEU A 95 -2.83 -0.05 -4.63
C LEU A 95 -2.42 -0.24 -6.09
N GLY A 96 -2.40 -1.48 -6.54
CA GLY A 96 -2.13 -1.81 -7.93
C GLY A 96 -2.75 -3.13 -8.36
N VAL A 97 -2.90 -3.29 -9.67
CA VAL A 97 -3.46 -4.52 -10.28
C VAL A 97 -2.44 -5.64 -10.44
N SER A 98 -1.16 -5.39 -10.07
CA SER A 98 -0.08 -6.37 -10.22
C SER A 98 0.14 -6.81 -11.68
N HIS A 99 0.61 -8.04 -11.89
CA HIS A 99 0.94 -8.60 -13.20
C HIS A 99 0.23 -9.93 -13.41
N ILE A 100 -0.15 -10.20 -14.67
CA ILE A 100 -0.88 -11.41 -15.06
C ILE A 100 -0.29 -12.69 -14.44
N PRO A 101 1.04 -12.98 -14.53
CA PRO A 101 1.58 -14.21 -13.96
C PRO A 101 1.40 -14.34 -12.43
N ILE A 102 1.47 -13.23 -11.70
CA ILE A 102 1.25 -13.24 -10.25
C ILE A 102 -0.23 -13.45 -9.93
N VAL A 103 -1.11 -12.79 -10.67
CA VAL A 103 -2.56 -12.85 -10.42
C VAL A 103 -3.14 -14.19 -10.84
N GLU A 104 -2.79 -14.69 -12.04
CA GLU A 104 -3.39 -15.92 -12.59
C GLU A 104 -2.64 -17.16 -12.13
N ALA A 105 -1.32 -17.24 -12.40
CA ALA A 105 -0.57 -18.45 -12.11
C ALA A 105 -0.30 -18.67 -10.62
N ALA A 106 0.07 -17.61 -9.89
CA ALA A 106 0.43 -17.76 -8.48
C ALA A 106 -0.77 -17.65 -7.52
N ARG A 107 -1.81 -16.89 -7.87
CA ARG A 107 -2.98 -16.65 -7.00
C ARG A 107 -4.28 -17.30 -7.48
N GLY A 108 -4.34 -17.81 -8.72
CA GLY A 108 -5.51 -18.49 -9.26
C GLY A 108 -6.71 -17.56 -9.55
N HIS A 109 -6.47 -16.25 -9.68
CA HIS A 109 -7.49 -15.27 -10.02
C HIS A 109 -7.53 -15.00 -11.52
N ASN A 110 -8.58 -14.34 -12.00
CA ASN A 110 -8.67 -13.80 -13.36
C ASN A 110 -8.22 -12.34 -13.34
N TYR A 111 -7.20 -11.98 -14.12
CA TYR A 111 -6.67 -10.61 -14.17
C TYR A 111 -7.68 -9.59 -14.71
N GLY A 112 -8.47 -9.97 -15.72
CA GLY A 112 -9.52 -9.15 -16.29
C GLY A 112 -9.03 -7.83 -16.91
N LYS A 113 -9.91 -6.80 -16.87
CA LYS A 113 -9.62 -5.44 -17.38
C LYS A 113 -9.12 -4.57 -16.22
N PRO A 114 -7.85 -4.11 -16.20
CA PRO A 114 -7.24 -3.43 -15.07
C PRO A 114 -8.02 -2.23 -14.54
N ILE A 115 -8.48 -1.36 -15.42
CA ILE A 115 -9.22 -0.13 -15.03
C ILE A 115 -10.55 -0.49 -14.37
N GLY A 116 -11.31 -1.42 -14.97
CA GLY A 116 -12.59 -1.86 -14.39
C GLY A 116 -12.41 -2.57 -13.06
N ALA A 117 -11.43 -3.47 -12.95
CA ALA A 117 -11.11 -4.17 -11.72
C ALA A 117 -10.73 -3.19 -10.58
N MET A 118 -9.86 -2.23 -10.88
CA MET A 118 -9.45 -1.22 -9.91
C MET A 118 -10.62 -0.33 -9.48
N ARG A 119 -11.45 0.16 -10.43
CA ARG A 119 -12.63 0.96 -10.10
C ARG A 119 -13.57 0.21 -9.17
N SER A 120 -13.96 -1.01 -9.53
CA SER A 120 -14.86 -1.83 -8.70
C SER A 120 -14.28 -2.10 -7.31
N TYR A 121 -12.96 -2.31 -7.22
CA TYR A 121 -12.28 -2.50 -5.95
C TYR A 121 -12.33 -1.24 -5.07
N LEU A 122 -12.06 -0.06 -5.64
CA LEU A 122 -12.10 1.21 -4.90
C LEU A 122 -13.52 1.57 -4.44
N GLU A 123 -14.53 1.34 -5.30
CA GLU A 123 -15.94 1.54 -4.94
C GLU A 123 -16.37 0.61 -3.81
N ALA A 124 -15.98 -0.67 -3.87
CA ALA A 124 -16.23 -1.63 -2.79
C ALA A 124 -15.50 -1.26 -1.50
N MET A 125 -14.27 -0.74 -1.60
CA MET A 125 -13.48 -0.28 -0.47
C MET A 125 -14.12 0.95 0.21
N ALA A 126 -14.64 1.90 -0.59
CA ALA A 126 -15.35 3.08 -0.07
C ALA A 126 -16.70 2.73 0.61
N ALA A 127 -17.35 1.65 0.16
CA ALA A 127 -18.61 1.15 0.71
C ALA A 127 -18.41 0.14 1.86
N ALA A 128 -17.17 -0.20 2.21
CA ALA A 128 -16.88 -1.23 3.21
C ALA A 128 -17.40 -0.79 4.61
N PRO A 129 -18.13 -1.66 5.32
CA PRO A 129 -18.56 -1.36 6.69
C PRO A 129 -17.35 -1.44 7.63
N VAL A 130 -16.83 -0.31 8.07
CA VAL A 130 -15.72 -0.23 9.02
C VAL A 130 -16.21 0.33 10.36
N GLN A 131 -15.66 -0.19 11.46
CA GLN A 131 -15.96 0.29 12.82
C GLN A 131 -14.86 1.21 13.35
N ILE A 132 -13.66 1.11 12.79
CA ILE A 132 -12.53 1.98 13.11
C ILE A 132 -12.22 2.76 11.85
N GLU A 133 -12.21 4.08 11.93
CA GLU A 133 -11.88 4.99 10.85
C GLU A 133 -10.52 5.62 11.09
N ALA A 134 -9.70 5.73 10.04
CA ALA A 134 -8.50 6.55 10.06
C ALA A 134 -8.88 8.04 10.06
N ALA A 135 -8.09 8.87 10.75
CA ALA A 135 -8.33 10.32 10.78
C ALA A 135 -8.27 10.96 9.39
N GLU A 136 -7.40 10.42 8.52
CA GLU A 136 -7.31 10.78 7.10
C GLU A 136 -7.25 9.52 6.24
N ARG A 137 -7.96 9.53 5.11
CA ARG A 137 -7.75 8.52 4.08
C ARG A 137 -6.44 8.82 3.37
N GLN A 138 -5.62 7.79 3.19
CA GLN A 138 -4.32 7.90 2.51
C GLN A 138 -4.19 6.73 1.51
N VAL A 139 -4.86 6.87 0.38
CA VAL A 139 -4.90 5.84 -0.67
C VAL A 139 -4.37 6.41 -1.98
N VAL A 140 -3.40 5.74 -2.59
CA VAL A 140 -2.84 6.13 -3.88
C VAL A 140 -2.84 4.95 -4.85
N LEU A 141 -2.78 5.23 -6.17
CA LEU A 141 -2.71 4.18 -7.19
C LEU A 141 -1.38 4.15 -7.92
N ALA A 142 -0.91 2.94 -8.24
CA ALA A 142 0.07 2.79 -9.31
C ALA A 142 -0.58 3.07 -10.66
N ALA A 143 -0.14 4.12 -11.34
CA ALA A 143 -0.77 4.63 -12.53
C ALA A 143 0.23 4.92 -13.66
N LEU A 144 0.53 3.89 -14.46
CA LEU A 144 1.48 3.98 -15.58
C LEU A 144 0.88 4.58 -16.86
N GLY A 145 -0.43 4.79 -16.93
CA GLY A 145 -1.08 5.28 -18.14
C GLY A 145 -2.21 6.26 -17.85
N PRO A 146 -2.62 7.07 -18.87
CA PRO A 146 -3.55 8.18 -18.67
C PRO A 146 -4.91 7.77 -18.08
N LYS A 147 -5.42 6.58 -18.42
CA LYS A 147 -6.71 6.10 -17.90
C LYS A 147 -6.63 5.76 -16.40
N MET A 148 -5.51 5.19 -15.94
CA MET A 148 -5.33 4.90 -14.52
C MET A 148 -5.02 6.18 -13.72
N LEU A 149 -4.29 7.13 -14.31
CA LEU A 149 -4.09 8.47 -13.72
C LEU A 149 -5.43 9.21 -13.55
N ALA A 150 -6.31 9.16 -14.56
CA ALA A 150 -7.64 9.75 -14.45
C ALA A 150 -8.48 9.09 -13.35
N LEU A 151 -8.43 7.75 -13.24
CA LEU A 151 -9.11 7.02 -12.18
C LEU A 151 -8.54 7.37 -10.80
N SER A 152 -7.24 7.50 -10.69
CA SER A 152 -6.58 7.93 -9.45
C SER A 152 -7.05 9.31 -9.01
N ALA A 153 -7.05 10.28 -9.92
CA ALA A 153 -7.52 11.64 -9.63
C ALA A 153 -9.01 11.70 -9.24
N GLU A 154 -9.83 10.77 -9.74
CA GLU A 154 -11.25 10.70 -9.42
C GLU A 154 -11.54 10.08 -8.05
N LEU A 155 -10.85 8.99 -7.68
CA LEU A 155 -11.24 8.12 -6.57
C LEU A 155 -10.22 7.99 -5.44
N THR A 156 -9.02 8.57 -5.57
CA THR A 156 -7.96 8.42 -4.56
C THR A 156 -7.26 9.75 -4.26
N ASP A 157 -6.30 9.71 -3.36
CA ASP A 157 -5.58 10.89 -2.87
C ASP A 157 -4.32 11.20 -3.71
N GLY A 158 -3.96 10.32 -4.65
CA GLY A 158 -2.80 10.51 -5.52
C GLY A 158 -2.42 9.30 -6.35
N ALA A 159 -1.33 9.43 -7.11
CA ALA A 159 -0.73 8.37 -7.91
C ALA A 159 0.76 8.22 -7.61
N LEU A 160 1.29 7.02 -7.84
CA LEU A 160 2.72 6.71 -7.80
C LEU A 160 3.15 6.03 -9.11
#